data_08649529b50b5ef36477ffccbf8d6580
#
_entry.id   08649529b50b5ef36477ffccbf8d6580
#
_cell.length_a   1.000
_cell.length_b   1.000
_cell.length_c   1.000
_cell.angle_alpha   90.00
_cell.angle_beta   90.00
_cell.angle_gamma   90.00
#
_symmetry.space_group_name_H-M   'P 1'
#
loop_
_entity.id
_entity.type
_entity.pdbx_description
1 polymer ?
#
loop_
_entity_poly.entity_id
_entity_poly.type
_entity_poly.pdbx_seq_one_letter_code
_entity_poly.pdbx_strand_id
1 'polypeptide(L)'
;MPKTFGDLLVAKYVATLNELDLPESMINIDDFSSDDRIVHIVVSQKELQEIFSTNQFNDDTITVKVKPENDLPLSGVTENGQFKINLWWNEKLKSGQNSILYFDILDTFLKDRPITVSYNLGIFHDGREIGGTNGMSSDTKAQSNNFEFFIPADVSGIINVKFQKLDDSKVANLEIPLIVDRKNVTATDYKIPEWVKNNAGWWADGQIDDKTFATGIEFLIRIGLIVV
;
A
#
# COMPACT_ATOMS: atom_id res chain seq x y z
N MET A 1 -13.76 9.97 -6.50
CA MET A 1 -12.34 9.50 -6.59
C MET A 1 -12.03 9.16 -8.04
N PRO A 2 -10.87 9.59 -8.60
CA PRO A 2 -10.51 9.19 -9.95
C PRO A 2 -10.46 7.67 -10.08
N LYS A 3 -10.97 7.14 -11.19
CA LYS A 3 -10.98 5.68 -11.44
C LYS A 3 -9.60 5.06 -11.56
N THR A 4 -8.58 5.87 -11.86
CA THR A 4 -7.17 5.45 -11.87
C THR A 4 -6.60 5.17 -10.48
N PHE A 5 -7.27 5.60 -9.42
CA PHE A 5 -6.86 5.34 -8.05
C PHE A 5 -7.45 4.01 -7.59
N GLY A 6 -6.61 2.99 -7.51
CA GLY A 6 -6.99 1.65 -7.06
C GLY A 6 -7.73 0.79 -8.10
N ASP A 7 -7.70 1.16 -9.38
CA ASP A 7 -8.38 0.44 -10.47
C ASP A 7 -7.82 -0.96 -10.72
N LEU A 8 -6.64 -1.20 -10.25
CA LEU A 8 -5.91 -2.39 -10.61
C LEU A 8 -5.96 -3.39 -9.46
N LEU A 9 -6.86 -4.35 -9.53
CA LEU A 9 -6.90 -5.52 -8.65
C LEU A 9 -7.13 -5.22 -7.15
N VAL A 10 -7.54 -4.01 -6.80
CA VAL A 10 -8.00 -3.72 -5.45
C VAL A 10 -9.43 -4.17 -5.33
N ALA A 11 -9.63 -5.21 -4.56
CA ALA A 11 -10.94 -5.84 -4.44
C ALA A 11 -11.90 -5.05 -3.56
N LYS A 12 -11.40 -4.24 -2.62
CA LYS A 12 -12.26 -3.52 -1.70
C LYS A 12 -11.71 -2.16 -1.24
N TYR A 13 -12.63 -1.37 -0.70
CA TYR A 13 -12.33 -0.12 -0.01
C TYR A 13 -12.70 -0.27 1.45
N VAL A 14 -11.87 0.29 2.31
CA VAL A 14 -12.17 0.43 3.73
C VAL A 14 -12.38 1.91 4.05
N ALA A 15 -13.25 2.17 5.01
CA ALA A 15 -13.50 3.52 5.47
C ALA A 15 -13.42 3.60 6.99
N THR A 16 -12.96 4.74 7.48
CA THR A 16 -12.99 5.07 8.91
C THR A 16 -13.80 6.33 9.15
N LEU A 17 -14.49 6.37 10.27
CA LEU A 17 -15.21 7.55 10.77
C LEU A 17 -14.55 7.97 12.08
N ASN A 18 -13.89 9.13 12.08
CA ASN A 18 -13.09 9.59 13.22
C ASN A 18 -12.13 8.52 13.76
N GLU A 19 -11.41 7.85 12.81
CA GLU A 19 -10.45 6.76 13.08
C GLU A 19 -11.06 5.41 13.49
N LEU A 20 -12.39 5.30 13.58
CA LEU A 20 -13.08 4.02 13.77
C LEU A 20 -13.31 3.33 12.44
N ASP A 21 -12.92 2.06 12.34
CA ASP A 21 -13.16 1.27 11.15
C ASP A 21 -14.68 1.04 10.95
N LEU A 22 -15.17 1.36 9.76
CA LEU A 22 -16.55 1.07 9.37
C LEU A 22 -16.66 -0.34 8.81
N PRO A 23 -17.72 -1.10 9.16
CA PRO A 23 -18.00 -2.38 8.55
C PRO A 23 -18.13 -2.28 7.02
N GLU A 24 -17.67 -3.29 6.31
CA GLU A 24 -17.73 -3.38 4.84
C GLU A 24 -19.17 -3.23 4.31
N SER A 25 -20.15 -3.71 5.07
CA SER A 25 -21.59 -3.57 4.73
C SER A 25 -22.09 -2.12 4.61
N MET A 26 -21.35 -1.18 5.19
CA MET A 26 -21.67 0.26 5.12
C MET A 26 -21.05 0.97 3.92
N ILE A 27 -20.18 0.28 3.17
CA ILE A 27 -19.42 0.85 2.07
C ILE A 27 -19.92 0.29 0.75
N ASN A 28 -20.46 1.13 -0.10
CA ASN A 28 -20.92 0.76 -1.44
C ASN A 28 -20.14 1.55 -2.48
N ILE A 29 -19.67 0.87 -3.51
CA ILE A 29 -18.87 1.47 -4.58
C ILE A 29 -19.70 1.52 -5.84
N ASP A 30 -19.82 2.71 -6.41
CA ASP A 30 -20.44 2.93 -7.71
C ASP A 30 -19.36 3.32 -8.74
N ASP A 31 -19.04 2.38 -9.59
CA ASP A 31 -18.09 2.55 -10.69
C ASP A 31 -18.77 2.91 -12.02
N PHE A 32 -20.11 2.99 -12.06
CA PHE A 32 -20.86 3.06 -13.30
C PHE A 32 -21.55 4.40 -13.54
N SER A 33 -21.94 5.11 -12.48
CA SER A 33 -22.79 6.30 -12.60
C SER A 33 -22.06 7.57 -13.04
N SER A 34 -20.73 7.60 -12.99
CA SER A 34 -19.92 8.76 -13.39
C SER A 34 -18.53 8.36 -13.90
N ASP A 35 -17.80 9.35 -14.45
CA ASP A 35 -16.41 9.17 -14.85
C ASP A 35 -15.48 8.97 -13.63
N ASP A 36 -15.90 9.48 -12.48
CA ASP A 36 -15.25 9.22 -11.20
C ASP A 36 -15.95 8.08 -10.45
N ARG A 37 -15.18 7.36 -9.64
CA ARG A 37 -15.70 6.39 -8.68
C ARG A 37 -16.39 7.09 -7.52
N ILE A 38 -17.63 6.70 -7.22
CA ILE A 38 -18.38 7.21 -6.10
C ILE A 38 -18.37 6.15 -4.99
N VAL A 39 -17.95 6.54 -3.80
CA VAL A 39 -18.02 5.68 -2.62
C VAL A 39 -19.14 6.19 -1.73
N HIS A 40 -20.19 5.38 -1.60
CA HIS A 40 -21.31 5.65 -0.71
C HIS A 40 -21.04 5.01 0.64
N ILE A 41 -21.11 5.82 1.69
CA ILE A 41 -21.06 5.35 3.07
C ILE A 41 -22.46 5.49 3.65
N VAL A 42 -23.10 4.35 3.93
CA VAL A 42 -24.48 4.30 4.44
C VAL A 42 -24.43 3.80 5.89
N VAL A 43 -24.70 4.70 6.81
CA VAL A 43 -24.73 4.39 8.25
C VAL A 43 -26.16 4.56 8.74
N SER A 44 -26.75 3.52 9.33
CA SER A 44 -28.08 3.62 9.92
C SER A 44 -28.05 4.48 11.21
N GLN A 45 -29.20 5.04 11.58
CA GLN A 45 -29.29 5.85 12.80
C GLN A 45 -28.88 5.06 14.05
N LYS A 46 -29.20 3.77 14.10
CA LYS A 46 -28.82 2.90 15.22
C LYS A 46 -27.31 2.71 15.31
N GLU A 47 -26.66 2.40 14.18
CA GLU A 47 -25.22 2.23 14.09
C GLU A 47 -24.49 3.53 14.41
N LEU A 48 -25.02 4.66 13.92
CA LEU A 48 -24.49 5.98 14.25
C LEU A 48 -24.52 6.23 15.76
N GLN A 49 -25.65 5.91 16.43
CA GLN A 49 -25.77 6.02 17.88
C GLN A 49 -24.79 5.10 18.63
N GLU A 50 -24.58 3.87 18.16
CA GLU A 50 -23.60 2.94 18.73
C GLU A 50 -22.18 3.49 18.58
N ILE A 51 -21.80 3.99 17.42
CA ILE A 51 -20.50 4.61 17.16
C ILE A 51 -20.29 5.82 18.08
N PHE A 52 -21.26 6.71 18.20
CA PHE A 52 -21.15 7.90 19.05
C PHE A 52 -21.19 7.60 20.55
N SER A 53 -21.88 6.53 20.97
CA SER A 53 -21.95 6.16 22.39
C SER A 53 -20.67 5.46 22.88
N THR A 54 -19.96 4.78 21.99
CA THR A 54 -18.75 4.03 22.31
C THR A 54 -17.50 4.92 22.35
N ASN A 55 -17.54 6.05 21.66
CA ASN A 55 -16.42 6.98 21.55
C ASN A 55 -16.87 8.38 21.97
N GLN A 56 -16.11 8.99 22.86
CA GLN A 56 -16.29 10.38 23.24
C GLN A 56 -15.80 11.27 22.09
N PHE A 57 -16.70 11.59 21.16
CA PHE A 57 -16.42 12.60 20.14
C PHE A 57 -16.48 13.98 20.79
N ASN A 58 -15.33 14.63 20.92
CA ASN A 58 -15.22 15.97 21.50
C ASN A 58 -15.29 17.08 20.45
N ASP A 59 -15.42 16.74 19.16
CA ASP A 59 -15.43 17.70 18.07
C ASP A 59 -16.75 17.66 17.29
N ASP A 60 -17.25 18.82 16.89
CA ASP A 60 -18.39 19.00 15.99
C ASP A 60 -18.08 18.54 14.54
N THR A 61 -16.89 18.01 14.29
CA THR A 61 -16.42 17.62 12.98
C THR A 61 -16.36 16.12 12.82
N ILE A 62 -17.04 15.60 11.79
CA ILE A 62 -16.95 14.20 11.37
C ILE A 62 -15.92 14.10 10.25
N THR A 63 -14.86 13.33 10.50
CA THR A 63 -13.84 13.04 9.49
C THR A 63 -14.06 11.63 8.95
N VAL A 64 -14.26 11.53 7.64
CA VAL A 64 -14.36 10.25 6.93
C VAL A 64 -13.11 10.09 6.06
N LYS A 65 -12.40 8.98 6.27
CA LYS A 65 -11.26 8.58 5.42
C LYS A 65 -11.64 7.30 4.68
N VAL A 66 -11.45 7.29 3.37
CA VAL A 66 -11.66 6.11 2.52
C VAL A 66 -10.35 5.76 1.86
N LYS A 67 -9.97 4.49 1.90
CA LYS A 67 -8.77 3.99 1.24
C LYS A 67 -9.00 2.63 0.60
N PRO A 68 -8.29 2.33 -0.50
CA PRO A 68 -8.30 0.99 -1.06
C PRO A 68 -7.57 0.01 -0.12
N GLU A 69 -8.02 -1.24 -0.11
CA GLU A 69 -7.38 -2.35 0.60
C GLU A 69 -7.34 -3.59 -0.29
N ASN A 70 -6.26 -4.37 -0.17
CA ASN A 70 -6.17 -5.62 -0.91
C ASN A 70 -7.04 -6.69 -0.24
N ASP A 71 -7.76 -7.46 -1.06
CA ASP A 71 -8.48 -8.67 -0.61
C ASP A 71 -7.62 -9.90 -0.89
N LEU A 72 -7.35 -10.70 0.14
CA LEU A 72 -6.40 -11.80 0.07
C LEU A 72 -7.09 -13.17 -0.06
N PRO A 73 -6.50 -14.08 -0.82
CA PRO A 73 -5.30 -13.93 -1.65
C PRO A 73 -5.57 -13.18 -2.95
N LEU A 74 -4.64 -12.32 -3.39
CA LEU A 74 -4.67 -11.81 -4.75
C LEU A 74 -4.30 -12.92 -5.71
N SER A 75 -5.05 -13.05 -6.80
CA SER A 75 -4.77 -14.05 -7.82
C SER A 75 -4.61 -13.40 -9.19
N GLY A 76 -3.63 -13.86 -9.94
CA GLY A 76 -3.42 -13.46 -11.33
C GLY A 76 -2.95 -14.62 -12.17
N VAL A 77 -3.12 -14.49 -13.49
CA VAL A 77 -2.68 -15.50 -14.47
C VAL A 77 -1.62 -14.85 -15.36
N THR A 78 -0.56 -15.60 -15.67
CA THR A 78 0.50 -15.15 -16.57
C THR A 78 -0.01 -14.82 -17.96
N GLU A 79 0.70 -13.94 -18.68
CA GLU A 79 0.35 -13.51 -20.05
C GLU A 79 0.08 -14.66 -21.01
N ASN A 80 0.83 -15.76 -20.87
CA ASN A 80 0.65 -16.96 -21.68
C ASN A 80 -0.49 -17.91 -21.19
N GLY A 81 -1.16 -17.56 -20.10
CA GLY A 81 -2.26 -18.33 -19.54
C GLY A 81 -1.87 -19.63 -18.81
N GLN A 82 -0.58 -19.96 -18.73
CA GLN A 82 -0.10 -21.25 -18.21
C GLN A 82 -0.09 -21.32 -16.69
N PHE A 83 0.32 -20.23 -16.04
CA PHE A 83 0.48 -20.21 -14.58
C PHE A 83 -0.48 -19.24 -13.93
N LYS A 84 -1.06 -19.66 -12.81
CA LYS A 84 -1.81 -18.83 -11.90
C LYS A 84 -0.99 -18.62 -10.64
N ILE A 85 -0.88 -17.40 -10.18
CA ILE A 85 -0.19 -17.06 -8.96
C ILE A 85 -1.20 -16.57 -7.96
N ASN A 86 -1.19 -17.16 -6.77
CA ASN A 86 -1.88 -16.63 -5.60
C ASN A 86 -0.85 -15.98 -4.70
N LEU A 87 -1.12 -14.75 -4.26
CA LEU A 87 -0.22 -13.93 -3.47
C LEU A 87 -0.95 -13.43 -2.23
N TRP A 88 -0.28 -13.50 -1.07
CA TRP A 88 -0.82 -12.98 0.20
C TRP A 88 0.28 -12.59 1.18
N TRP A 89 -0.11 -11.92 2.27
CA TRP A 89 0.75 -11.48 3.36
C TRP A 89 -0.06 -11.39 4.65
N ASN A 90 0.59 -11.46 5.81
CA ASN A 90 -0.10 -11.57 7.10
C ASN A 90 -0.42 -10.23 7.74
N GLU A 91 0.39 -9.20 7.47
CA GLU A 91 0.27 -7.88 8.08
C GLU A 91 0.16 -6.81 7.00
N LYS A 92 -0.52 -5.70 7.31
CA LYS A 92 -0.60 -4.57 6.36
C LYS A 92 0.79 -4.12 5.94
N LEU A 93 0.99 -4.00 4.63
CA LEU A 93 2.24 -3.50 4.06
C LEU A 93 2.40 -2.02 4.44
N LYS A 94 3.49 -1.67 5.12
CA LYS A 94 3.75 -0.30 5.56
C LYS A 94 5.16 0.13 5.22
N SER A 95 5.32 1.41 4.87
CA SER A 95 6.63 2.01 4.65
C SER A 95 7.52 1.91 5.89
N GLY A 96 8.82 1.70 5.69
CA GLY A 96 9.82 1.60 6.76
C GLY A 96 9.76 0.32 7.59
N GLN A 97 9.17 -0.78 7.05
CA GLN A 97 9.05 -2.06 7.74
C GLN A 97 9.46 -3.24 6.87
N ASN A 98 9.90 -4.33 7.51
CA ASN A 98 10.02 -5.62 6.85
C ASN A 98 8.64 -6.22 6.63
N SER A 99 8.46 -6.90 5.51
CA SER A 99 7.24 -7.60 5.15
C SER A 99 7.58 -8.92 4.49
N ILE A 100 6.69 -9.88 4.63
CA ILE A 100 6.83 -11.20 4.01
C ILE A 100 5.64 -11.41 3.06
N LEU A 101 5.96 -11.66 1.81
CA LEU A 101 5.01 -12.13 0.81
C LEU A 101 5.04 -13.65 0.75
N TYR A 102 3.89 -14.26 0.73
CA TYR A 102 3.69 -15.68 0.49
C TYR A 102 3.03 -15.86 -0.85
N PHE A 103 3.39 -16.90 -1.58
CA PHE A 103 2.79 -17.15 -2.89
C PHE A 103 2.79 -18.64 -3.25
N ASP A 104 1.83 -19.01 -4.10
CA ASP A 104 1.79 -20.29 -4.78
C ASP A 104 1.82 -20.07 -6.29
N ILE A 105 2.53 -20.94 -7.00
CA ILE A 105 2.51 -20.99 -8.45
C ILE A 105 1.80 -22.27 -8.84
N LEU A 106 0.71 -22.11 -9.59
CA LEU A 106 -0.21 -23.17 -9.97
C LEU A 106 -0.21 -23.33 -11.48
N ASP A 107 -0.31 -24.57 -11.98
CA ASP A 107 -0.51 -24.83 -13.40
C ASP A 107 -2.00 -24.83 -13.72
N THR A 108 -2.44 -23.91 -14.57
CA THR A 108 -3.86 -23.76 -14.96
C THR A 108 -4.37 -24.94 -15.76
N PHE A 109 -3.51 -25.60 -16.54
CA PHE A 109 -3.88 -26.77 -17.34
C PHE A 109 -4.00 -28.04 -16.48
N LEU A 110 -3.38 -28.05 -15.30
CA LEU A 110 -3.47 -29.11 -14.32
C LEU A 110 -4.50 -28.85 -13.21
N LYS A 111 -5.55 -28.07 -13.49
CA LYS A 111 -6.61 -27.69 -12.54
C LYS A 111 -6.09 -26.96 -11.31
N ASP A 112 -5.30 -25.95 -11.54
CA ASP A 112 -4.68 -25.12 -10.50
C ASP A 112 -3.88 -25.95 -9.47
N ARG A 113 -3.13 -26.93 -9.96
CA ARG A 113 -2.25 -27.74 -9.12
C ARG A 113 -0.93 -26.98 -8.86
N PRO A 114 -0.45 -26.92 -7.60
CA PRO A 114 0.88 -26.39 -7.29
C PRO A 114 1.96 -27.17 -8.04
N ILE A 115 2.95 -26.46 -8.54
CA ILE A 115 4.06 -27.03 -9.33
C ILE A 115 5.40 -26.45 -8.91
N THR A 116 6.46 -27.19 -9.21
CA THR A 116 7.84 -26.75 -9.02
C THR A 116 8.37 -26.19 -10.34
N VAL A 117 8.54 -24.85 -10.39
CA VAL A 117 9.10 -24.13 -11.54
C VAL A 117 10.06 -23.06 -11.11
N SER A 118 11.00 -22.71 -11.99
CA SER A 118 11.86 -21.53 -11.77
C SER A 118 11.07 -20.23 -11.84
N TYR A 119 11.44 -19.26 -11.02
CA TYR A 119 10.84 -17.92 -11.06
C TYR A 119 11.86 -16.82 -10.76
N ASN A 120 11.63 -15.65 -11.33
CA ASN A 120 12.23 -14.39 -10.91
C ASN A 120 11.11 -13.51 -10.35
N LEU A 121 11.25 -13.09 -9.09
CA LEU A 121 10.34 -12.16 -8.42
C LEU A 121 11.05 -10.84 -8.19
N GLY A 122 10.46 -9.74 -8.61
CA GLY A 122 10.91 -8.38 -8.35
C GLY A 122 9.80 -7.52 -7.79
N ILE A 123 10.11 -6.59 -6.90
CA ILE A 123 9.17 -5.61 -6.35
C ILE A 123 9.63 -4.23 -6.80
N PHE A 124 8.69 -3.47 -7.38
CA PHE A 124 8.98 -2.18 -8.01
C PHE A 124 8.06 -1.08 -7.45
N HIS A 125 8.61 0.10 -7.26
CA HIS A 125 7.88 1.32 -6.97
C HIS A 125 8.36 2.41 -7.92
N ASP A 126 7.45 3.00 -8.69
CA ASP A 126 7.75 4.03 -9.70
C ASP A 126 8.92 3.65 -10.63
N GLY A 127 8.95 2.37 -11.06
CA GLY A 127 9.99 1.84 -11.95
C GLY A 127 11.31 1.49 -11.26
N ARG A 128 11.50 1.83 -9.97
CA ARG A 128 12.67 1.46 -9.17
C ARG A 128 12.44 0.10 -8.50
N GLU A 129 13.37 -0.80 -8.64
CA GLU A 129 13.36 -2.06 -7.89
C GLU A 129 13.69 -1.80 -6.40
N ILE A 130 12.83 -2.29 -5.50
CA ILE A 130 12.99 -2.16 -4.04
C ILE A 130 13.24 -3.51 -3.36
N GLY A 131 13.12 -4.60 -4.09
CA GLY A 131 13.43 -5.94 -3.62
C GLY A 131 13.24 -6.96 -4.71
N GLY A 132 13.89 -8.11 -4.58
CA GLY A 132 13.75 -9.19 -5.56
C GLY A 132 14.49 -10.45 -5.15
N THR A 133 14.08 -11.56 -5.73
CA THR A 133 14.68 -12.88 -5.55
C THR A 133 14.42 -13.76 -6.76
N ASN A 134 15.15 -14.84 -6.87
CA ASN A 134 14.89 -15.91 -7.81
C ASN A 134 14.97 -17.26 -7.10
N GLY A 135 14.31 -18.27 -7.65
CA GLY A 135 14.30 -19.58 -7.02
C GLY A 135 13.48 -20.60 -7.79
N MET A 136 13.21 -21.68 -7.10
CA MET A 136 12.28 -22.73 -7.53
C MET A 136 11.07 -22.70 -6.63
N SER A 137 9.86 -22.72 -7.19
CA SER A 137 8.64 -22.85 -6.41
C SER A 137 8.50 -24.27 -5.86
N SER A 138 7.72 -24.40 -4.79
CA SER A 138 7.40 -25.70 -4.20
C SER A 138 6.03 -26.19 -4.69
N ASP A 139 5.91 -27.48 -4.96
CA ASP A 139 4.66 -28.18 -5.27
C ASP A 139 3.92 -28.67 -4.02
N THR A 140 4.47 -28.40 -2.84
CA THR A 140 3.83 -28.70 -1.57
C THR A 140 2.80 -27.62 -1.22
N LYS A 141 2.05 -27.82 -0.14
CA LYS A 141 0.90 -27.00 0.29
C LYS A 141 1.11 -25.48 0.21
N ALA A 142 -0.01 -24.78 0.10
CA ALA A 142 -0.13 -23.32 0.21
C ALA A 142 0.82 -22.71 1.26
N GLN A 143 1.43 -21.56 0.92
CA GLN A 143 2.39 -20.80 1.76
C GLN A 143 3.80 -21.41 1.86
N SER A 144 4.16 -22.36 1.01
CA SER A 144 5.53 -22.90 1.02
C SER A 144 6.57 -21.95 0.39
N ASN A 145 6.12 -21.06 -0.50
CA ASN A 145 7.00 -20.07 -1.10
C ASN A 145 6.82 -18.73 -0.37
N ASN A 146 7.92 -18.13 0.04
CA ASN A 146 7.89 -16.83 0.70
C ASN A 146 9.10 -15.97 0.29
N PHE A 147 8.92 -14.67 0.41
CA PHE A 147 9.97 -13.68 0.17
C PHE A 147 9.86 -12.56 1.20
N GLU A 148 10.91 -12.40 2.01
CA GLU A 148 11.04 -11.29 2.95
C GLU A 148 11.75 -10.12 2.29
N PHE A 149 11.21 -8.91 2.45
CA PHE A 149 11.80 -7.69 1.92
C PHE A 149 11.51 -6.50 2.83
N PHE A 150 12.38 -5.50 2.74
CA PHE A 150 12.20 -4.23 3.45
C PHE A 150 11.51 -3.23 2.53
N ILE A 151 10.44 -2.61 3.01
CA ILE A 151 9.77 -1.52 2.31
C ILE A 151 10.43 -0.21 2.73
N PRO A 152 11.12 0.52 1.84
CA PRO A 152 11.76 1.79 2.18
C PRO A 152 10.77 2.81 2.76
N ALA A 153 11.26 3.70 3.63
CA ALA A 153 10.40 4.67 4.31
C ALA A 153 9.75 5.71 3.36
N ASP A 154 10.38 5.93 2.20
CA ASP A 154 9.90 6.81 1.13
C ASP A 154 8.88 6.14 0.20
N VAL A 155 8.66 4.83 0.34
CA VAL A 155 7.73 4.05 -0.50
C VAL A 155 6.36 4.01 0.15
N SER A 156 5.34 4.51 -0.55
CA SER A 156 3.93 4.39 -0.17
C SER A 156 3.04 4.45 -1.41
N GLY A 157 1.82 3.95 -1.30
CA GLY A 157 0.93 3.83 -2.45
C GLY A 157 1.12 2.49 -3.17
N ILE A 158 1.13 2.50 -4.49
CA ILE A 158 1.17 1.27 -5.29
C ILE A 158 2.62 0.80 -5.48
N ILE A 159 2.89 -0.45 -5.14
CA ILE A 159 4.07 -1.20 -5.55
C ILE A 159 3.64 -2.34 -6.47
N ASN A 160 4.51 -2.73 -7.39
CA ASN A 160 4.23 -3.80 -8.34
C ASN A 160 5.11 -5.01 -8.05
N VAL A 161 4.49 -6.14 -7.77
CA VAL A 161 5.17 -7.44 -7.66
C VAL A 161 5.16 -8.09 -9.03
N LYS A 162 6.35 -8.33 -9.59
CA LYS A 162 6.52 -8.93 -10.92
C LYS A 162 7.08 -10.34 -10.78
N PHE A 163 6.33 -11.29 -11.27
CA PHE A 163 6.83 -12.63 -11.53
C PHE A 163 7.22 -12.73 -12.99
N GLN A 164 8.44 -13.12 -13.26
CA GLN A 164 8.99 -13.12 -14.61
C GLN A 164 9.68 -14.43 -14.91
N LYS A 165 9.66 -14.81 -16.20
CA LYS A 165 10.35 -15.99 -16.71
C LYS A 165 10.05 -17.27 -15.94
N LEU A 166 8.77 -17.48 -15.59
CA LEU A 166 8.40 -18.75 -14.98
C LEU A 166 8.73 -19.90 -15.93
N ASP A 167 9.35 -20.94 -15.38
CA ASP A 167 9.84 -22.09 -16.15
C ASP A 167 10.75 -21.68 -17.33
N ASP A 168 11.58 -20.65 -17.09
CA ASP A 168 12.47 -20.03 -18.09
C ASP A 168 11.75 -19.45 -19.33
N SER A 169 10.44 -19.38 -19.32
CA SER A 169 9.62 -18.85 -20.41
C SER A 169 9.62 -17.34 -20.43
N LYS A 170 9.98 -16.74 -21.57
CA LYS A 170 10.00 -15.27 -21.75
C LYS A 170 8.61 -14.62 -21.72
N VAL A 171 7.57 -15.40 -21.92
CA VAL A 171 6.17 -14.94 -22.02
C VAL A 171 5.32 -15.37 -20.80
N ALA A 172 5.92 -16.08 -19.86
CA ALA A 172 5.26 -16.44 -18.61
C ALA A 172 5.58 -15.37 -17.54
N ASN A 173 4.95 -14.21 -17.69
CA ASN A 173 5.11 -13.07 -16.77
C ASN A 173 3.76 -12.69 -16.19
N LEU A 174 3.80 -12.13 -14.98
CA LEU A 174 2.64 -11.58 -14.29
C LEU A 174 3.08 -10.39 -13.43
N GLU A 175 2.29 -9.34 -13.43
CA GLU A 175 2.47 -8.18 -12.56
C GLU A 175 1.22 -8.03 -11.67
N ILE A 176 1.43 -7.94 -10.36
CA ILE A 176 0.37 -7.77 -9.36
C ILE A 176 0.64 -6.50 -8.57
N PRO A 177 -0.22 -5.49 -8.66
CA PRO A 177 -0.09 -4.29 -7.84
C PRO A 177 -0.54 -4.55 -6.40
N LEU A 178 0.21 -4.02 -5.44
CA LEU A 178 -0.09 -4.04 -4.01
C LEU A 178 -0.14 -2.62 -3.47
N ILE A 179 -0.85 -2.45 -2.36
CA ILE A 179 -0.94 -1.16 -1.68
C ILE A 179 -0.07 -1.18 -0.42
N VAL A 180 0.80 -0.19 -0.32
CA VAL A 180 1.62 0.09 0.86
C VAL A 180 1.05 1.29 1.58
N ASP A 181 0.64 1.10 2.83
CA ASP A 181 0.25 2.18 3.71
C ASP A 181 1.48 3.00 4.12
N ARG A 182 1.35 4.32 4.14
CA ARG A 182 2.36 5.15 4.78
C ARG A 182 2.37 4.82 6.28
N LYS A 183 3.54 4.59 6.86
CA LYS A 183 3.66 4.52 8.31
C LYS A 183 3.14 5.83 8.89
N ASN A 184 2.10 5.78 9.72
CA ASN A 184 1.66 6.96 10.45
C ASN A 184 2.78 7.35 11.41
N VAL A 185 3.54 8.38 11.05
CA VAL A 185 4.50 8.98 11.96
C VAL A 185 3.65 9.83 12.90
N THR A 186 3.44 9.33 14.12
CA THR A 186 2.83 10.14 15.16
C THR A 186 3.75 11.33 15.44
N ALA A 187 3.18 12.49 15.77
CA ALA A 187 3.96 13.72 16.03
C ALA A 187 5.08 13.52 17.07
N THR A 188 5.01 12.46 17.88
CA THR A 188 6.02 12.04 18.84
C THR A 188 7.27 11.40 18.20
N ASP A 189 7.20 10.92 16.96
CA ASP A 189 8.32 10.28 16.25
C ASP A 189 9.19 11.30 15.48
N TYR A 190 8.73 12.56 15.35
CA TYR A 190 9.50 13.61 14.71
C TYR A 190 10.55 14.20 15.68
N LYS A 191 11.75 13.66 15.62
CA LYS A 191 12.90 14.33 16.21
C LYS A 191 13.42 15.35 15.20
N ILE A 192 12.99 16.59 15.36
CA ILE A 192 13.53 17.70 14.53
C ILE A 192 15.04 17.80 14.78
N PRO A 193 15.87 17.61 13.74
CA PRO A 193 17.32 17.73 13.89
C PRO A 193 17.72 19.09 14.47
N GLU A 194 18.79 19.11 15.28
CA GLU A 194 19.24 20.33 15.96
C GLU A 194 19.60 21.45 14.98
N TRP A 195 20.18 21.11 13.83
CA TRP A 195 20.51 22.11 12.81
C TRP A 195 19.26 22.82 12.23
N VAL A 196 18.11 22.15 12.17
CA VAL A 196 16.84 22.77 11.73
C VAL A 196 16.37 23.81 12.73
N LYS A 197 16.47 23.48 14.02
CA LYS A 197 16.13 24.42 15.10
C LYS A 197 17.06 25.62 15.10
N ASN A 198 18.36 25.38 14.89
CA ASN A 198 19.36 26.42 14.79
C ASN A 198 19.08 27.35 13.60
N ASN A 199 18.76 26.84 12.43
CA ASN A 199 18.41 27.63 11.26
C ASN A 199 17.16 28.50 11.51
N ALA A 200 16.13 27.92 12.15
CA ALA A 200 14.94 28.68 12.52
C ALA A 200 15.24 29.78 13.53
N GLY A 201 16.11 29.52 14.51
CA GLY A 201 16.60 30.53 15.46
C GLY A 201 17.37 31.66 14.77
N TRP A 202 18.35 31.35 13.92
CA TRP A 202 19.15 32.34 13.19
C TRP A 202 18.29 33.22 12.26
N TRP A 203 17.27 32.64 11.63
CA TRP A 203 16.32 33.39 10.83
C TRP A 203 15.48 34.35 11.71
N ALA A 204 14.95 33.86 12.83
CA ALA A 204 14.16 34.67 13.76
C ALA A 204 14.97 35.84 14.36
N ASP A 205 16.26 35.60 14.57
CA ASP A 205 17.22 36.63 15.10
C ASP A 205 17.79 37.54 13.99
N GLY A 206 17.36 37.35 12.72
CA GLY A 206 17.85 38.10 11.57
C GLY A 206 19.29 37.83 11.16
N GLN A 207 19.87 36.71 11.60
CA GLN A 207 21.25 36.32 11.29
C GLN A 207 21.37 35.69 9.89
N ILE A 208 20.26 35.12 9.36
CA ILE A 208 20.14 34.64 7.98
C ILE A 208 18.92 35.30 7.33
N ASP A 209 18.99 35.48 6.01
CA ASP A 209 17.91 36.04 5.23
C ASP A 209 16.81 35.02 4.87
N ASP A 210 15.66 35.54 4.41
CA ASP A 210 14.50 34.72 4.02
C ASP A 210 14.86 33.70 2.94
N LYS A 211 15.71 34.03 2.01
CA LYS A 211 16.12 33.17 0.91
C LYS A 211 16.92 31.95 1.42
N THR A 212 17.87 32.23 2.32
CA THR A 212 18.67 31.16 2.95
C THR A 212 17.79 30.22 3.77
N PHE A 213 16.84 30.78 4.54
CA PHE A 213 15.89 29.98 5.30
C PHE A 213 14.98 29.14 4.38
N ALA A 214 14.41 29.75 3.32
CA ALA A 214 13.56 29.04 2.34
C ALA A 214 14.31 27.88 1.65
N THR A 215 15.60 28.09 1.30
CA THR A 215 16.44 27.01 0.74
C THR A 215 16.59 25.84 1.72
N GLY A 216 16.68 26.10 3.01
CA GLY A 216 16.68 25.07 4.06
C GLY A 216 15.36 24.29 4.10
N ILE A 217 14.23 24.96 3.98
CA ILE A 217 12.90 24.32 3.92
C ILE A 217 12.76 23.47 2.65
N GLU A 218 13.18 23.98 1.48
CA GLU A 218 13.20 23.20 0.23
C GLU A 218 14.03 21.93 0.35
N PHE A 219 15.17 21.99 1.03
CA PHE A 219 15.98 20.83 1.31
C PHE A 219 15.23 19.79 2.17
N LEU A 220 14.52 20.24 3.22
CA LEU A 220 13.73 19.38 4.10
C LEU A 220 12.58 18.69 3.36
N ILE A 221 11.93 19.39 2.43
CA ILE A 221 10.90 18.84 1.56
C ILE A 221 11.51 17.78 0.63
N ARG A 222 12.66 18.08 0.01
CA ARG A 222 13.35 17.18 -0.92
C ARG A 222 13.77 15.86 -0.29
N ILE A 223 14.22 15.89 0.97
CA ILE A 223 14.61 14.68 1.72
C ILE A 223 13.42 14.00 2.41
N GLY A 224 12.19 14.52 2.23
CA GLY A 224 10.96 13.92 2.77
C GLY A 224 10.75 14.11 4.28
N LEU A 225 11.49 15.02 4.92
CA LEU A 225 11.32 15.37 6.34
C LEU A 225 10.08 16.25 6.56
N ILE A 226 9.74 17.07 5.57
CA ILE A 226 8.51 17.86 5.50
C ILE A 226 7.73 17.41 4.26
N VAL A 227 6.46 17.10 4.45
CA VAL A 227 5.53 16.74 3.37
C VAL A 227 4.52 17.87 3.23
N VAL A 228 4.42 18.42 2.03
CA VAL A 228 3.51 19.52 1.69
C VAL A 228 2.32 18.95 0.91
#